data_8a8d11adbdae2ea29cee22fda9e6a976
#
_entry.id   8a8d11adbdae2ea29cee22fda9e6a976
#
_cell.length_a   1.000
_cell.length_b   1.000
_cell.length_c   1.000
_cell.angle_alpha   90.00
_cell.angle_beta   90.00
_cell.angle_gamma   90.00
#
_symmetry.space_group_name_H-M   'P 1'
#
loop_
_entity.id
_entity.type
_entity.pdbx_description
1 polymer ?
#
loop_
_entity_poly.entity_id
_entity_poly.type
_entity_poly.pdbx_seq_one_letter_code
_entity_poly.pdbx_strand_id
1 'polypeptide(L)'
;MNKKMIASLMAIVLMTSTSVYGATGKVVQAKSQNDKVQEVQVSQEDKIQATSNDINKEKKVLTLNEAIEKGLQDSLLLQQVKNQEKLTHLVASNASTIKDTLVDSENALEDASYLIDDGRDQVYSSEAQLRSAQARLDNGCAPTAIPIKKPEFNLNTTIPEGAEIYSFLVSYYEGLGLPNAKAQAYASQITPAVIESAQKVLDQNLDTLNGSKKKLEASTQEYLSSKSKYDAALQFAMANVANKLSTSTISSLKTKPLGDLVVKMALAQDEVTSYSQNIFKNKAALLIENSYFEALKQQKLLEVKDKAVERGAVQYEMAKAAYEVGAKSKDDLIIAKTYYDSTLMSRELQLKDYNAALIELKKNINMKLDEEIVLEEVEPNIHEEFELAKGIESGLKARLEIRMATTQQKLYEDLLDAVSKSEYSSSDAQYKEVKLLQDKAQIELNSAKLQVESDIRTSYSTMTSMEKIVEKANKLVASAKETVELAKVKYEIGYGYDNALLKQLNLEDLSGTLTEVIAAEENLTNIQEKQIEAINGYNLAKLKYLNDVGILPYK
;
A
#
# COMPACT_ATOMS: atom_id res chain seq x y z
N MET A 1 16.54 -2.17 -6.54
CA MET A 1 15.43 -1.29 -6.07
C MET A 1 15.35 -1.35 -4.55
N ASN A 2 15.42 -0.21 -3.86
CA ASN A 2 15.61 -0.15 -2.41
C ASN A 2 14.40 -0.72 -1.66
N LYS A 3 14.59 -1.71 -0.76
CA LYS A 3 13.57 -2.25 0.17
C LYS A 3 12.81 -1.14 0.93
N LYS A 4 13.46 0.01 1.14
CA LYS A 4 12.86 1.22 1.73
C LYS A 4 11.77 1.85 0.86
N MET A 5 11.84 1.73 -0.47
CA MET A 5 10.85 2.31 -1.38
C MET A 5 9.56 1.47 -1.46
N ILE A 6 9.68 0.14 -1.37
CA ILE A 6 8.52 -0.77 -1.28
C ILE A 6 7.83 -0.61 0.09
N ALA A 7 8.61 -0.50 1.17
CA ALA A 7 8.08 -0.24 2.51
C ALA A 7 7.41 1.15 2.60
N SER A 8 7.95 2.17 1.91
CA SER A 8 7.36 3.52 1.88
C SER A 8 6.05 3.56 1.09
N LEU A 9 5.95 2.83 -0.03
CA LEU A 9 4.71 2.69 -0.82
C LEU A 9 3.64 1.85 -0.07
N MET A 10 4.06 0.77 0.62
CA MET A 10 3.17 0.03 1.53
C MET A 10 2.70 0.88 2.71
N ALA A 11 3.58 1.73 3.28
CA ALA A 11 3.22 2.63 4.37
C ALA A 11 2.19 3.69 3.94
N ILE A 12 2.26 4.20 2.71
CA ILE A 12 1.28 5.15 2.17
C ILE A 12 -0.10 4.49 2.00
N VAL A 13 -0.15 3.24 1.53
CA VAL A 13 -1.40 2.46 1.41
C VAL A 13 -1.92 2.03 2.80
N LEU A 14 -1.03 1.71 3.75
CA LEU A 14 -1.39 1.32 5.12
C LEU A 14 -1.76 2.50 6.03
N MET A 15 -1.15 3.70 5.86
CA MET A 15 -1.47 4.87 6.68
C MET A 15 -2.88 5.43 6.44
N THR A 16 -3.52 5.10 5.33
CA THR A 16 -4.91 5.49 5.05
C THR A 16 -5.95 4.51 5.60
N SER A 17 -5.54 3.31 6.04
CA SER A 17 -6.45 2.25 6.51
C SER A 17 -6.41 1.98 8.02
N THR A 18 -5.51 2.61 8.79
CA THR A 18 -5.30 2.28 10.22
C THR A 18 -6.17 3.04 11.22
N SER A 19 -7.12 3.86 10.78
CA SER A 19 -7.99 4.61 11.70
C SER A 19 -9.28 3.88 12.13
N VAL A 20 -9.51 2.62 11.77
CA VAL A 20 -10.78 1.92 12.05
C VAL A 20 -10.68 0.82 13.14
N TYR A 21 -9.49 0.40 13.56
CA TYR A 21 -9.35 -0.62 14.63
C TYR A 21 -8.38 -0.20 15.72
N GLY A 22 -8.86 0.64 16.62
CA GLY A 22 -8.26 0.90 17.92
C GLY A 22 -9.07 0.24 19.03
N ALA A 23 -8.89 -1.05 19.26
CA ALA A 23 -9.19 -1.66 20.57
C ALA A 23 -8.49 -3.03 20.70
N THR A 24 -7.58 -3.08 21.67
CA THR A 24 -7.07 -4.24 22.41
C THR A 24 -6.38 -5.37 21.63
N GLY A 25 -5.05 -5.34 21.65
CA GLY A 25 -4.20 -6.50 21.37
C GLY A 25 -2.82 -6.34 21.98
N LYS A 26 -2.56 -7.01 23.10
CA LYS A 26 -1.27 -7.05 23.80
C LYS A 26 -0.13 -7.45 22.86
N VAL A 27 0.90 -6.62 22.83
CA VAL A 27 2.20 -6.94 22.21
C VAL A 27 2.85 -8.06 23.00
N VAL A 28 3.02 -9.23 22.37
CA VAL A 28 3.88 -10.30 22.87
C VAL A 28 5.27 -10.05 22.28
N GLN A 29 6.20 -9.64 23.12
CA GLN A 29 7.63 -9.59 22.80
C GLN A 29 8.17 -11.03 22.73
N ALA A 30 8.61 -11.44 21.54
CA ALA A 30 9.39 -12.66 21.39
C ALA A 30 10.84 -12.39 21.80
N LYS A 31 11.28 -13.05 22.86
CA LYS A 31 12.67 -13.10 23.31
C LYS A 31 13.52 -13.88 22.31
N SER A 32 14.61 -13.25 21.88
CA SER A 32 15.75 -13.90 21.22
C SER A 32 16.37 -14.93 22.16
N GLN A 33 16.39 -16.19 21.78
CA GLN A 33 17.24 -17.21 22.38
C GLN A 33 18.46 -17.42 21.47
N ASN A 34 19.63 -17.07 22.02
CA ASN A 34 20.94 -17.50 21.55
C ASN A 34 21.07 -19.00 21.81
N ASP A 35 21.26 -19.78 20.75
CA ASP A 35 21.75 -21.15 20.91
C ASP A 35 23.11 -21.33 20.23
N LYS A 36 23.94 -22.01 20.98
CA LYS A 36 25.38 -22.23 20.85
C LYS A 36 25.72 -22.98 19.56
N VAL A 37 26.73 -22.47 18.86
CA VAL A 37 27.48 -23.22 17.83
C VAL A 37 28.25 -24.32 18.51
N GLN A 38 27.96 -25.58 18.18
CA GLN A 38 28.82 -26.75 18.47
C GLN A 38 29.69 -27.01 17.25
N GLU A 39 31.01 -26.92 17.45
CA GLU A 39 32.02 -27.41 16.54
C GLU A 39 31.85 -28.90 16.31
N VAL A 40 31.68 -29.30 15.05
CA VAL A 40 31.79 -30.68 14.60
C VAL A 40 33.09 -30.83 13.83
N GLN A 41 34.07 -31.53 14.40
CA GLN A 41 35.27 -31.99 13.73
C GLN A 41 34.87 -32.97 12.61
N VAL A 42 35.29 -32.67 11.39
CA VAL A 42 35.18 -33.61 10.27
C VAL A 42 36.50 -34.35 10.14
N SER A 43 36.46 -35.64 10.39
CA SER A 43 37.54 -36.58 10.08
C SER A 43 37.56 -36.89 8.57
N GLN A 44 38.75 -36.78 8.00
CA GLN A 44 39.08 -37.20 6.61
C GLN A 44 38.91 -38.72 6.43
N GLU A 45 38.66 -39.07 5.20
CA GLU A 45 38.63 -40.38 4.56
C GLU A 45 37.25 -41.06 4.50
N ASP A 46 36.53 -40.78 3.41
CA ASP A 46 35.79 -41.84 2.74
C ASP A 46 35.75 -41.65 1.23
N LYS A 47 36.03 -42.76 0.59
CA LYS A 47 36.31 -42.95 -0.83
C LYS A 47 35.18 -42.49 -1.75
N ILE A 48 35.57 -41.77 -2.79
CA ILE A 48 34.79 -41.56 -4.02
C ILE A 48 34.57 -42.94 -4.68
N GLN A 49 33.41 -43.54 -4.47
CA GLN A 49 32.83 -44.51 -5.42
C GLN A 49 31.71 -43.78 -6.17
N ALA A 50 32.00 -43.40 -7.43
CA ALA A 50 31.01 -42.93 -8.36
C ALA A 50 30.01 -44.06 -8.62
N THR A 51 28.82 -43.95 -8.08
CA THR A 51 27.66 -44.69 -8.58
C THR A 51 27.06 -43.93 -9.74
N SER A 52 27.44 -44.34 -10.93
CA SER A 52 26.81 -43.99 -12.20
C SER A 52 25.42 -44.61 -12.31
N ASN A 53 24.43 -44.06 -11.65
CA ASN A 53 23.01 -44.42 -11.86
C ASN A 53 22.10 -43.30 -11.39
N ASP A 54 22.22 -42.10 -12.03
CA ASP A 54 21.17 -41.08 -12.01
C ASP A 54 21.33 -40.11 -13.20
N ILE A 55 21.55 -40.67 -14.38
CA ILE A 55 21.59 -39.91 -15.63
C ILE A 55 20.28 -40.19 -16.37
N ASN A 56 19.21 -39.47 -16.05
CA ASN A 56 18.14 -39.01 -16.95
C ASN A 56 16.97 -38.40 -16.14
N LYS A 57 17.22 -37.40 -15.28
CA LYS A 57 16.22 -36.40 -15.03
C LYS A 57 16.42 -35.32 -16.11
N GLU A 58 15.52 -35.29 -17.09
CA GLU A 58 15.45 -34.15 -18.02
C GLU A 58 15.37 -32.88 -17.18
N LYS A 59 16.44 -32.07 -17.21
CA LYS A 59 16.43 -30.77 -16.54
C LYS A 59 15.32 -29.96 -17.16
N LYS A 60 14.39 -29.52 -16.35
CA LYS A 60 13.26 -28.71 -16.80
C LYS A 60 13.78 -27.36 -17.31
N VAL A 61 13.55 -27.07 -18.58
CA VAL A 61 13.81 -25.76 -19.14
C VAL A 61 12.74 -24.81 -18.63
N LEU A 62 13.17 -23.70 -18.01
CA LEU A 62 12.29 -22.64 -17.54
C LEU A 62 12.39 -21.44 -18.49
N THR A 63 11.27 -21.08 -19.11
CA THR A 63 11.17 -19.88 -19.94
C THR A 63 10.92 -18.65 -19.09
N LEU A 64 11.22 -17.46 -19.62
CA LEU A 64 10.93 -16.18 -18.95
C LEU A 64 9.42 -16.03 -18.67
N ASN A 65 8.56 -16.39 -19.63
CA ASN A 65 7.11 -16.27 -19.47
C ASN A 65 6.58 -17.20 -18.37
N GLU A 66 7.02 -18.46 -18.35
CA GLU A 66 6.65 -19.40 -17.28
C GLU A 66 7.11 -18.93 -15.90
N ALA A 67 8.30 -18.35 -15.80
CA ALA A 67 8.81 -17.78 -14.56
C ALA A 67 7.91 -16.65 -14.06
N ILE A 68 7.49 -15.74 -14.94
CA ILE A 68 6.61 -14.63 -14.62
C ILE A 68 5.23 -15.12 -14.22
N GLU A 69 4.60 -15.99 -15.00
CA GLU A 69 3.27 -16.54 -14.71
C GLU A 69 3.26 -17.23 -13.34
N LYS A 70 4.23 -18.10 -13.08
CA LYS A 70 4.35 -18.81 -11.81
C LYS A 70 4.56 -17.86 -10.64
N GLY A 71 5.46 -16.91 -10.79
CA GLY A 71 5.76 -15.96 -9.72
C GLY A 71 4.61 -14.98 -9.43
N LEU A 72 3.82 -14.61 -10.44
CA LEU A 72 2.63 -13.77 -10.23
C LEU A 72 1.48 -14.56 -9.59
N GLN A 73 1.31 -15.84 -9.94
CA GLN A 73 0.24 -16.69 -9.42
C GLN A 73 0.35 -16.91 -7.91
N ASP A 74 1.57 -17.14 -7.42
CA ASP A 74 1.87 -17.49 -6.03
C ASP A 74 2.40 -16.30 -5.19
N SER A 75 2.36 -15.08 -5.72
CA SER A 75 2.92 -13.89 -5.04
C SER A 75 2.12 -13.52 -3.80
N LEU A 76 2.74 -13.66 -2.62
CA LEU A 76 2.18 -13.18 -1.34
C LEU A 76 1.92 -11.67 -1.36
N LEU A 77 2.77 -10.90 -2.04
CA LEU A 77 2.59 -9.46 -2.21
C LEU A 77 1.28 -9.14 -2.95
N LEU A 78 1.02 -9.84 -4.06
CA LEU A 78 -0.21 -9.64 -4.83
C LEU A 78 -1.46 -10.08 -4.06
N GLN A 79 -1.37 -11.14 -3.25
CA GLN A 79 -2.47 -11.55 -2.38
C GLN A 79 -2.78 -10.48 -1.33
N GLN A 80 -1.76 -9.85 -0.72
CA GLN A 80 -1.94 -8.74 0.22
C GLN A 80 -2.60 -7.52 -0.45
N VAL A 81 -2.13 -7.13 -1.63
CA VAL A 81 -2.71 -6.01 -2.39
C VAL A 81 -4.16 -6.28 -2.79
N LYS A 82 -4.47 -7.50 -3.23
CA LYS A 82 -5.85 -7.93 -3.56
C LYS A 82 -6.78 -7.92 -2.34
N ASN A 83 -6.28 -8.30 -1.17
CA ASN A 83 -7.06 -8.20 0.07
C ASN A 83 -7.29 -6.74 0.46
N GLN A 84 -6.30 -5.86 0.28
CA GLN A 84 -6.45 -4.43 0.51
C GLN A 84 -7.47 -3.80 -0.46
N GLU A 85 -7.47 -4.17 -1.73
CA GLU A 85 -8.47 -3.75 -2.71
C GLU A 85 -9.89 -4.14 -2.27
N LYS A 86 -10.09 -5.39 -1.83
CA LYS A 86 -11.40 -5.82 -1.31
C LYS A 86 -11.85 -5.01 -0.10
N LEU A 87 -10.93 -4.64 0.79
CA LEU A 87 -11.24 -3.81 1.95
C LEU A 87 -11.63 -2.39 1.53
N THR A 88 -10.89 -1.75 0.62
CA THR A 88 -11.24 -0.40 0.14
C THR A 88 -12.54 -0.40 -0.63
N HIS A 89 -12.81 -1.42 -1.44
CA HIS A 89 -14.07 -1.58 -2.14
C HIS A 89 -15.26 -1.73 -1.17
N LEU A 90 -15.10 -2.50 -0.08
CA LEU A 90 -16.11 -2.60 0.98
C LEU A 90 -16.35 -1.26 1.67
N VAL A 91 -15.29 -0.51 1.97
CA VAL A 91 -15.40 0.84 2.57
C VAL A 91 -16.12 1.79 1.60
N ALA A 92 -15.77 1.77 0.32
CA ALA A 92 -16.41 2.61 -0.70
C ALA A 92 -17.91 2.26 -0.88
N SER A 93 -18.26 0.98 -0.89
CA SER A 93 -19.65 0.53 -0.99
C SER A 93 -20.50 0.93 0.23
N ASN A 94 -19.89 0.99 1.42
CA ASN A 94 -20.58 1.38 2.65
C ASN A 94 -20.59 2.91 2.88
N ALA A 95 -19.78 3.68 2.18
CA ALA A 95 -19.67 5.13 2.38
C ALA A 95 -21.00 5.87 2.11
N SER A 96 -21.77 5.43 1.12
CA SER A 96 -23.10 5.93 0.83
C SER A 96 -24.06 5.69 2.01
N THR A 97 -24.08 4.49 2.58
CA THR A 97 -24.90 4.15 3.76
C THR A 97 -24.54 5.03 4.96
N ILE A 98 -23.26 5.33 5.15
CA ILE A 98 -22.79 6.21 6.25
C ILE A 98 -23.27 7.64 6.03
N LYS A 99 -23.18 8.16 4.78
CA LYS A 99 -23.73 9.46 4.43
C LYS A 99 -25.23 9.50 4.70
N ASP A 100 -25.98 8.51 4.23
CA ASP A 100 -27.43 8.45 4.40
C ASP A 100 -27.77 8.37 5.90
N THR A 101 -27.08 7.52 6.67
CA THR A 101 -27.25 7.44 8.13
C THR A 101 -26.97 8.79 8.80
N LEU A 102 -25.95 9.52 8.36
CA LEU A 102 -25.59 10.82 8.92
C LEU A 102 -26.68 11.87 8.66
N VAL A 103 -27.16 11.95 7.42
CA VAL A 103 -28.23 12.90 7.01
C VAL A 103 -29.59 12.54 7.63
N ASP A 104 -29.96 11.25 7.59
CA ASP A 104 -31.23 10.79 8.17
C ASP A 104 -31.26 10.96 9.69
N SER A 105 -30.12 10.73 10.35
CA SER A 105 -30.02 10.94 11.80
C SER A 105 -30.08 12.43 12.18
N GLU A 106 -29.53 13.34 11.34
CA GLU A 106 -29.66 14.78 11.53
C GLU A 106 -31.12 15.20 11.41
N ASN A 107 -31.81 14.79 10.35
CA ASN A 107 -33.23 15.07 10.15
C ASN A 107 -34.08 14.52 11.32
N ALA A 108 -33.80 13.28 11.75
CA ALA A 108 -34.50 12.68 12.88
C ALA A 108 -34.23 13.41 14.21
N LEU A 109 -33.04 14.00 14.39
CA LEU A 109 -32.73 14.86 15.54
C LEU A 109 -33.53 16.17 15.51
N GLU A 110 -33.64 16.79 14.33
CA GLU A 110 -34.41 18.01 14.14
C GLU A 110 -35.89 17.76 14.41
N ASP A 111 -36.46 16.69 13.81
CA ASP A 111 -37.85 16.26 14.05
C ASP A 111 -38.12 15.94 15.53
N ALA A 112 -37.24 15.16 16.16
CA ALA A 112 -37.38 14.81 17.58
C ALA A 112 -37.23 16.05 18.49
N SER A 113 -36.39 17.02 18.14
CA SER A 113 -36.28 18.28 18.86
C SER A 113 -37.59 19.08 18.81
N TYR A 114 -38.19 19.16 17.60
CA TYR A 114 -39.50 19.81 17.43
C TYR A 114 -40.61 19.12 18.26
N LEU A 115 -40.65 17.77 18.24
CA LEU A 115 -41.59 16.99 19.04
C LEU A 115 -41.38 17.16 20.54
N ILE A 116 -40.18 17.38 21.01
CA ILE A 116 -39.87 17.69 22.42
C ILE A 116 -40.40 19.07 22.79
N ASP A 117 -40.20 20.05 21.93
CA ASP A 117 -40.69 21.43 22.20
C ASP A 117 -42.22 21.45 22.19
N ASP A 118 -42.90 20.80 21.22
CA ASP A 118 -44.37 20.62 21.18
C ASP A 118 -44.85 19.88 22.42
N GLY A 119 -44.20 18.76 22.79
CA GLY A 119 -44.52 18.00 23.99
C GLY A 119 -44.38 18.81 25.29
N ARG A 120 -43.40 19.66 25.39
CA ARG A 120 -43.24 20.61 26.51
C ARG A 120 -44.43 21.56 26.58
N ASP A 121 -44.81 22.17 25.47
CA ASP A 121 -45.92 23.12 25.42
C ASP A 121 -47.22 22.42 25.76
N GLN A 122 -47.43 21.18 25.32
CA GLN A 122 -48.58 20.37 25.71
C GLN A 122 -48.60 20.06 27.22
N VAL A 123 -47.46 19.69 27.79
CA VAL A 123 -47.32 19.49 29.25
C VAL A 123 -47.64 20.78 30.01
N TYR A 124 -47.10 21.91 29.61
CA TYR A 124 -47.38 23.21 30.24
C TYR A 124 -48.87 23.59 30.13
N SER A 125 -49.48 23.40 28.97
CA SER A 125 -50.90 23.64 28.75
C SER A 125 -51.77 22.73 29.64
N SER A 126 -51.44 21.41 29.70
CA SER A 126 -52.17 20.45 30.56
C SER A 126 -52.01 20.75 32.04
N GLU A 127 -50.81 21.16 32.49
CA GLU A 127 -50.60 21.62 33.86
C GLU A 127 -51.41 22.88 34.19
N ALA A 128 -51.53 23.86 33.27
CA ALA A 128 -52.30 25.05 33.42
C ALA A 128 -53.82 24.71 33.53
N GLN A 129 -54.29 23.77 32.71
CA GLN A 129 -55.67 23.26 32.77
C GLN A 129 -55.96 22.56 34.09
N LEU A 130 -55.04 21.71 34.56
CA LEU A 130 -55.14 21.03 35.84
C LEU A 130 -55.20 22.02 36.99
N ARG A 131 -54.36 23.05 36.99
CA ARG A 131 -54.36 24.13 37.98
C ARG A 131 -55.66 24.96 37.95
N SER A 132 -56.21 25.22 36.74
CA SER A 132 -57.48 25.91 36.57
C SER A 132 -58.66 25.08 37.12
N ALA A 133 -58.63 23.76 36.85
CA ALA A 133 -59.63 22.83 37.39
C ALA A 133 -59.57 22.75 38.91
N GLN A 134 -58.36 22.74 39.47
CA GLN A 134 -58.09 22.81 40.92
C GLN A 134 -58.64 24.07 41.56
N ALA A 135 -58.37 25.24 40.97
CA ALA A 135 -58.88 26.51 41.48
C ALA A 135 -60.43 26.59 41.51
N ARG A 136 -61.12 25.85 40.60
CA ARG A 136 -62.59 25.72 40.63
C ARG A 136 -63.09 24.87 41.78
N LEU A 137 -62.29 23.88 42.24
CA LEU A 137 -62.57 23.07 43.42
C LEU A 137 -62.50 23.86 44.71
N ASP A 138 -61.69 24.92 44.75
CA ASP A 138 -61.47 25.79 45.93
C ASP A 138 -62.61 26.75 46.25
N ASN A 139 -63.83 26.49 45.79
CA ASN A 139 -65.03 27.21 46.18
C ASN A 139 -65.19 28.65 45.71
N GLY A 140 -65.52 28.88 44.52
CA GLY A 140 -66.19 30.13 44.15
C GLY A 140 -65.56 31.43 44.67
N CYS A 141 -64.49 31.36 45.40
CA CYS A 141 -63.65 32.48 45.76
C CYS A 141 -62.79 32.82 44.56
N ALA A 142 -62.91 34.03 44.06
CA ALA A 142 -62.10 34.56 42.99
C ALA A 142 -60.63 34.22 43.26
N PRO A 143 -59.93 33.59 42.36
CA PRO A 143 -58.50 33.32 42.57
C PRO A 143 -57.79 34.64 42.64
N THR A 144 -57.24 34.98 43.79
CA THR A 144 -56.16 35.95 43.84
C THR A 144 -55.07 35.41 42.90
N ALA A 145 -54.74 36.16 41.86
CA ALA A 145 -53.79 35.77 40.84
C ALA A 145 -52.44 35.43 41.52
N ILE A 146 -52.22 34.17 41.77
CA ILE A 146 -50.93 33.66 42.20
C ILE A 146 -50.08 33.59 40.94
N PRO A 147 -48.94 34.32 40.90
CA PRO A 147 -48.06 34.24 39.74
C PRO A 147 -47.56 32.83 39.61
N ILE A 148 -48.04 32.10 38.60
CA ILE A 148 -47.61 30.77 38.29
C ILE A 148 -46.24 30.85 37.65
N LYS A 149 -45.18 30.54 38.41
CA LYS A 149 -43.82 30.42 37.88
C LYS A 149 -43.81 29.22 36.95
N LYS A 150 -43.46 29.44 35.68
CA LYS A 150 -43.32 28.35 34.70
C LYS A 150 -42.32 27.32 35.25
N PRO A 151 -42.69 26.03 35.44
CA PRO A 151 -41.72 25.09 35.97
C PRO A 151 -40.56 24.90 34.99
N GLU A 152 -39.34 24.92 35.52
CA GLU A 152 -38.17 24.52 34.72
C GLU A 152 -38.30 23.06 34.40
N PHE A 153 -38.35 22.75 33.09
CA PHE A 153 -38.48 21.38 32.61
C PHE A 153 -37.11 20.74 32.53
N ASN A 154 -36.90 19.66 33.29
CA ASN A 154 -35.69 18.85 33.20
C ASN A 154 -35.98 17.56 32.41
N LEU A 155 -35.32 17.37 31.30
CA LEU A 155 -35.48 16.21 30.41
C LEU A 155 -35.24 14.85 31.10
N ASN A 156 -34.57 14.84 32.25
CA ASN A 156 -34.27 13.64 33.03
C ASN A 156 -35.22 13.36 34.18
N THR A 157 -36.30 14.13 34.31
CA THR A 157 -37.23 13.98 35.43
C THR A 157 -38.23 12.86 35.12
N THR A 158 -38.12 11.74 35.80
CA THR A 158 -39.15 10.70 35.86
C THR A 158 -40.31 11.18 36.71
N ILE A 159 -41.53 11.09 36.18
CA ILE A 159 -42.75 11.47 36.90
C ILE A 159 -43.26 10.25 37.67
N PRO A 160 -43.54 10.35 38.98
CA PRO A 160 -44.12 9.22 39.72
C PRO A 160 -45.50 8.89 39.17
N GLU A 161 -45.73 7.62 38.78
CA GLU A 161 -47.05 7.09 38.47
C GLU A 161 -47.83 6.97 39.77
N GLY A 162 -49.12 7.36 39.78
CA GLY A 162 -50.09 6.95 40.79
C GLY A 162 -50.25 7.78 42.03
N ALA A 163 -50.06 9.09 42.00
CA ALA A 163 -50.47 9.98 43.12
C ALA A 163 -52.01 9.99 43.24
N GLU A 164 -52.52 9.53 44.34
CA GLU A 164 -53.95 9.72 44.67
C GLU A 164 -54.31 11.19 44.64
N ILE A 165 -55.48 11.50 44.08
CA ILE A 165 -55.94 12.90 43.89
C ILE A 165 -55.88 13.73 45.17
N TYR A 166 -56.17 13.11 46.31
CA TYR A 166 -56.06 13.80 47.62
C TYR A 166 -54.61 14.20 47.95
N SER A 167 -53.64 13.30 47.77
CA SER A 167 -52.23 13.59 48.02
C SER A 167 -51.70 14.64 47.05
N PHE A 168 -52.14 14.58 45.80
CA PHE A 168 -51.84 15.59 44.81
C PHE A 168 -52.43 16.95 45.19
N LEU A 169 -53.68 17.00 45.64
CA LEU A 169 -54.34 18.23 46.11
C LEU A 169 -53.64 18.82 47.32
N VAL A 170 -53.25 18.03 48.30
CA VAL A 170 -52.50 18.48 49.48
C VAL A 170 -51.13 19.03 49.05
N SER A 171 -50.37 18.29 48.25
CA SER A 171 -49.06 18.69 47.74
C SER A 171 -49.13 19.94 46.86
N TYR A 172 -50.19 20.05 46.05
CA TYR A 172 -50.42 21.26 45.25
C TYR A 172 -50.67 22.50 46.12
N TYR A 173 -51.51 22.40 47.17
CA TYR A 173 -51.76 23.50 48.09
C TYR A 173 -50.54 23.88 48.95
N GLU A 174 -49.72 22.91 49.33
CA GLU A 174 -48.45 23.12 49.99
C GLU A 174 -47.49 23.83 49.05
N GLY A 175 -47.41 23.47 47.77
CA GLY A 175 -46.60 24.12 46.73
C GLY A 175 -47.06 25.56 46.45
N LEU A 176 -48.31 25.91 46.77
CA LEU A 176 -48.82 27.28 46.73
C LEU A 176 -48.55 28.05 48.02
N GLY A 177 -47.80 27.47 48.98
CA GLY A 177 -47.42 28.15 50.23
C GLY A 177 -48.44 28.05 51.36
N LEU A 178 -49.48 27.20 51.23
CA LEU A 178 -50.43 26.96 52.32
C LEU A 178 -49.82 25.98 53.34
N PRO A 179 -49.99 26.26 54.65
CA PRO A 179 -49.63 25.29 55.68
C PRO A 179 -50.39 23.98 55.51
N ASN A 180 -49.81 22.81 55.75
CA ASN A 180 -50.36 21.48 55.59
C ASN A 180 -51.78 21.35 56.20
N ALA A 181 -51.99 21.85 57.42
CA ALA A 181 -53.31 21.83 58.10
C ALA A 181 -54.40 22.61 57.33
N LYS A 182 -54.10 23.71 56.66
CA LYS A 182 -55.02 24.43 55.80
C LYS A 182 -55.23 23.75 54.47
N ALA A 183 -54.20 23.20 53.89
CA ALA A 183 -54.26 22.41 52.66
C ALA A 183 -55.21 21.21 52.85
N GLN A 184 -55.09 20.49 53.95
CA GLN A 184 -55.99 19.39 54.33
C GLN A 184 -57.42 19.84 54.63
N ALA A 185 -57.64 21.01 55.34
CA ALA A 185 -58.94 21.57 55.65
C ALA A 185 -59.69 21.99 54.37
N TYR A 186 -59.03 22.60 53.41
CA TYR A 186 -59.64 22.89 52.10
C TYR A 186 -59.99 21.66 51.31
N ALA A 187 -59.14 20.61 51.28
CA ALA A 187 -59.41 19.35 50.61
C ALA A 187 -60.65 18.61 51.21
N SER A 188 -60.96 18.80 52.49
CA SER A 188 -62.07 18.15 53.20
C SER A 188 -63.40 18.89 53.18
N GLN A 189 -63.44 20.20 52.87
CA GLN A 189 -64.67 21.04 52.91
C GLN A 189 -65.56 20.96 51.67
N ILE A 190 -65.23 20.17 50.68
CA ILE A 190 -65.94 20.09 49.41
C ILE A 190 -67.12 19.13 49.53
N THR A 191 -68.38 19.54 49.13
CA THR A 191 -69.54 18.68 49.16
C THR A 191 -69.38 17.52 48.16
N PRO A 192 -69.88 16.30 48.47
CA PRO A 192 -69.73 15.07 47.67
C PRO A 192 -70.09 15.23 46.18
N ALA A 193 -71.17 15.95 45.84
CA ALA A 193 -71.59 16.16 44.46
C ALA A 193 -70.68 17.11 43.67
N VAL A 194 -70.10 18.09 44.33
CA VAL A 194 -69.13 19.00 43.75
C VAL A 194 -67.78 18.29 43.59
N ILE A 195 -67.43 17.42 44.57
CA ILE A 195 -66.23 16.57 44.53
C ILE A 195 -66.30 15.63 43.36
N GLU A 196 -67.41 14.92 43.13
CA GLU A 196 -67.54 13.96 42.05
C GLU A 196 -67.44 14.59 40.66
N SER A 197 -68.11 15.74 40.46
CA SER A 197 -68.01 16.49 39.19
C SER A 197 -66.62 17.07 38.94
N ALA A 198 -66.04 17.65 39.99
CA ALA A 198 -64.72 18.25 39.91
C ALA A 198 -63.59 17.19 39.82
N GLN A 199 -63.79 16.07 40.49
CA GLN A 199 -62.90 14.91 40.39
C GLN A 199 -62.85 14.36 38.98
N LYS A 200 -63.99 14.24 38.30
CA LYS A 200 -64.06 13.84 36.91
C LYS A 200 -63.27 14.76 35.96
N VAL A 201 -63.34 16.08 36.19
CA VAL A 201 -62.58 17.06 35.39
C VAL A 201 -61.09 17.00 35.74
N LEU A 202 -60.76 16.79 37.01
CA LEU A 202 -59.35 16.58 37.43
C LEU A 202 -58.76 15.33 36.86
N ASP A 203 -59.48 14.22 36.93
CA ASP A 203 -59.05 12.92 36.37
C ASP A 203 -58.79 13.06 34.86
N GLN A 204 -59.69 13.71 34.11
CA GLN A 204 -59.54 13.97 32.69
C GLN A 204 -58.29 14.82 32.38
N ASN A 205 -58.04 15.88 33.17
CA ASN A 205 -56.91 16.74 33.01
C ASN A 205 -55.61 16.05 33.44
N LEU A 206 -55.66 15.19 34.47
CA LEU A 206 -54.52 14.36 34.90
C LEU A 206 -54.14 13.32 33.84
N ASP A 207 -55.14 12.67 33.26
CA ASP A 207 -54.94 11.71 32.16
C ASP A 207 -54.33 12.42 30.94
N THR A 208 -54.78 13.63 30.62
CA THR A 208 -54.24 14.42 29.54
C THR A 208 -52.77 14.83 29.82
N LEU A 209 -52.46 15.23 31.06
CA LEU A 209 -51.11 15.55 31.49
C LEU A 209 -50.19 14.32 31.41
N ASN A 210 -50.64 13.17 31.92
CA ASN A 210 -49.91 11.91 31.88
C ASN A 210 -49.67 11.47 30.44
N GLY A 211 -50.68 11.61 29.55
CA GLY A 211 -50.55 11.38 28.13
C GLY A 211 -49.49 12.25 27.45
N SER A 212 -49.50 13.57 27.77
CA SER A 212 -48.53 14.53 27.26
C SER A 212 -47.10 14.24 27.76
N LYS A 213 -46.97 13.87 29.05
CA LYS A 213 -45.69 13.46 29.63
C LYS A 213 -45.12 12.20 28.98
N LYS A 214 -45.97 11.20 28.75
CA LYS A 214 -45.59 9.96 28.05
C LYS A 214 -45.10 10.23 26.62
N LYS A 215 -45.78 11.11 25.88
CA LYS A 215 -45.36 11.54 24.55
C LYS A 215 -43.98 12.23 24.59
N LEU A 216 -43.79 13.15 25.53
CA LEU A 216 -42.52 13.85 25.69
C LEU A 216 -41.39 12.91 26.06
N GLU A 217 -41.63 11.92 26.91
CA GLU A 217 -40.63 10.87 27.23
C GLU A 217 -40.28 10.05 25.99
N ALA A 218 -41.26 9.61 25.20
CA ALA A 218 -41.04 8.90 23.95
C ALA A 218 -40.19 9.71 22.96
N SER A 219 -40.54 10.99 22.75
CA SER A 219 -39.76 11.91 21.88
C SER A 219 -38.35 12.12 22.40
N THR A 220 -38.16 12.17 23.72
CA THR A 220 -36.82 12.27 24.34
C THR A 220 -35.97 11.01 24.08
N GLN A 221 -36.59 9.83 24.18
CA GLN A 221 -35.88 8.56 23.87
C GLN A 221 -35.51 8.48 22.39
N GLU A 222 -36.36 8.93 21.50
CA GLU A 222 -36.10 9.00 20.06
C GLU A 222 -34.97 9.98 19.76
N TYR A 223 -34.95 11.14 20.39
CA TYR A 223 -33.85 12.11 20.30
C TYR A 223 -32.51 11.49 20.72
N LEU A 224 -32.45 10.83 21.88
CA LEU A 224 -31.22 10.21 22.39
C LEU A 224 -30.72 9.09 21.47
N SER A 225 -31.65 8.28 20.92
CA SER A 225 -31.33 7.23 19.95
C SER A 225 -30.75 7.81 18.66
N SER A 226 -31.42 8.82 18.10
CA SER A 226 -30.97 9.51 16.86
C SER A 226 -29.65 10.22 17.07
N LYS A 227 -29.46 10.86 18.25
CA LYS A 227 -28.20 11.50 18.63
C LYS A 227 -27.04 10.50 18.67
N SER A 228 -27.24 9.33 19.25
CA SER A 228 -26.21 8.29 19.30
C SER A 228 -25.79 7.82 17.89
N LYS A 229 -26.75 7.63 16.99
CA LYS A 229 -26.50 7.26 15.58
C LYS A 229 -25.76 8.39 14.84
N TYR A 230 -26.22 9.62 15.01
CA TYR A 230 -25.58 10.81 14.42
C TYR A 230 -24.14 10.96 14.89
N ASP A 231 -23.89 10.92 16.20
CA ASP A 231 -22.57 11.08 16.78
C ASP A 231 -21.60 9.99 16.27
N ALA A 232 -22.06 8.75 16.15
CA ALA A 232 -21.26 7.63 15.62
C ALA A 232 -20.92 7.84 14.13
N ALA A 233 -21.91 8.21 13.31
CA ALA A 233 -21.71 8.49 11.88
C ALA A 233 -20.82 9.72 11.67
N LEU A 234 -21.00 10.76 12.48
CA LEU A 234 -20.18 11.98 12.46
C LEU A 234 -18.73 11.67 12.82
N GLN A 235 -18.47 10.90 13.88
CA GLN A 235 -17.11 10.48 14.26
C GLN A 235 -16.43 9.72 13.13
N PHE A 236 -17.13 8.80 12.48
CA PHE A 236 -16.59 8.08 11.33
C PHE A 236 -16.28 9.03 10.17
N ALA A 237 -17.19 9.93 9.82
CA ALA A 237 -17.00 10.91 8.76
C ALA A 237 -15.80 11.83 9.06
N MET A 238 -15.71 12.35 10.28
CA MET A 238 -14.59 13.20 10.71
C MET A 238 -13.25 12.46 10.67
N ALA A 239 -13.20 11.20 11.11
CA ALA A 239 -11.96 10.41 11.10
C ALA A 239 -11.40 10.22 9.68
N ASN A 240 -12.27 10.05 8.67
CA ASN A 240 -11.85 9.94 7.27
C ASN A 240 -11.26 11.25 6.71
N VAL A 241 -11.68 12.40 7.22
CA VAL A 241 -11.23 13.73 6.76
C VAL A 241 -10.11 14.31 7.62
N ALA A 242 -9.95 13.84 8.86
CA ALA A 242 -9.04 14.39 9.89
C ALA A 242 -7.57 14.50 9.45
N ASN A 243 -7.11 13.61 8.57
CA ASN A 243 -5.73 13.63 8.06
C ASN A 243 -5.50 14.66 6.94
N LYS A 244 -6.53 15.37 6.50
CA LYS A 244 -6.48 16.29 5.34
C LYS A 244 -6.72 17.74 5.71
N LEU A 245 -7.46 17.99 6.78
CA LEU A 245 -7.87 19.33 7.21
C LEU A 245 -7.64 19.52 8.71
N SER A 246 -7.60 20.79 9.15
CA SER A 246 -7.64 21.10 10.58
C SER A 246 -8.97 20.67 11.21
N THR A 247 -8.95 20.31 12.49
CA THR A 247 -10.16 19.91 13.23
C THR A 247 -11.22 21.02 13.21
N SER A 248 -10.81 22.28 13.24
CA SER A 248 -11.72 23.42 13.19
C SER A 248 -12.46 23.51 11.86
N THR A 249 -11.79 23.26 10.74
CA THR A 249 -12.41 23.26 9.41
C THR A 249 -13.36 22.07 9.25
N ILE A 250 -12.97 20.88 9.72
CA ILE A 250 -13.83 19.67 9.64
C ILE A 250 -15.13 19.88 10.45
N SER A 251 -15.01 20.36 11.69
CA SER A 251 -16.17 20.58 12.57
C SER A 251 -17.10 21.69 12.10
N SER A 252 -16.64 22.54 11.17
CA SER A 252 -17.43 23.62 10.57
C SER A 252 -18.20 23.20 9.31
N LEU A 253 -17.95 22.02 8.76
CA LEU A 253 -18.66 21.52 7.59
C LEU A 253 -20.10 21.12 7.96
N LYS A 254 -21.06 21.53 7.11
CA LYS A 254 -22.43 21.04 7.23
C LYS A 254 -22.50 19.53 6.97
N THR A 255 -23.45 18.87 7.58
CA THR A 255 -23.60 17.39 7.55
C THR A 255 -23.65 16.82 6.14
N LYS A 256 -24.49 17.37 5.27
CA LYS A 256 -24.64 16.89 3.90
C LYS A 256 -23.37 17.08 3.06
N PRO A 257 -22.71 18.25 3.01
CA PRO A 257 -21.39 18.40 2.36
C PRO A 257 -20.33 17.47 2.93
N LEU A 258 -20.30 17.25 4.24
CA LEU A 258 -19.38 16.31 4.88
C LEU A 258 -19.65 14.86 4.44
N GLY A 259 -20.91 14.45 4.42
CA GLY A 259 -21.31 13.11 3.94
C GLY A 259 -20.95 12.88 2.46
N ASP A 260 -21.22 13.86 1.59
CA ASP A 260 -20.84 13.82 0.18
C ASP A 260 -19.32 13.70 0.01
N LEU A 261 -18.55 14.41 0.82
CA LEU A 261 -17.10 14.36 0.81
C LEU A 261 -16.57 12.98 1.21
N VAL A 262 -17.14 12.35 2.25
CA VAL A 262 -16.75 11.00 2.70
C VAL A 262 -16.96 9.98 1.58
N VAL A 263 -18.07 10.04 0.86
CA VAL A 263 -18.33 9.17 -0.30
C VAL A 263 -17.30 9.39 -1.39
N LYS A 264 -17.01 10.64 -1.76
CA LYS A 264 -16.01 10.97 -2.79
C LYS A 264 -14.62 10.51 -2.40
N MET A 265 -14.21 10.67 -1.13
CA MET A 265 -12.93 10.19 -0.62
C MET A 265 -12.81 8.66 -0.67
N ALA A 266 -13.87 7.95 -0.27
CA ALA A 266 -13.89 6.50 -0.29
C ALA A 266 -13.80 5.95 -1.72
N LEU A 267 -14.53 6.53 -2.66
CA LEU A 267 -14.47 6.18 -4.09
C LEU A 267 -13.10 6.50 -4.70
N ALA A 268 -12.52 7.66 -4.39
CA ALA A 268 -11.18 8.05 -4.84
C ALA A 268 -10.11 7.08 -4.30
N GLN A 269 -10.22 6.66 -3.05
CA GLN A 269 -9.31 5.68 -2.45
C GLN A 269 -9.46 4.29 -3.11
N ASP A 270 -10.67 3.85 -3.38
CA ASP A 270 -10.95 2.59 -4.07
C ASP A 270 -10.38 2.60 -5.50
N GLU A 271 -10.60 3.67 -6.25
CA GLU A 271 -10.04 3.87 -7.59
C GLU A 271 -8.50 3.80 -7.59
N VAL A 272 -7.83 4.51 -6.66
CA VAL A 272 -6.36 4.47 -6.55
C VAL A 272 -5.87 3.09 -6.15
N THR A 273 -6.57 2.40 -5.25
CA THR A 273 -6.18 1.06 -4.79
C THR A 273 -6.33 0.03 -5.91
N SER A 274 -7.44 0.02 -6.62
CA SER A 274 -7.66 -0.84 -7.79
C SER A 274 -6.64 -0.58 -8.90
N TYR A 275 -6.31 0.69 -9.17
CA TYR A 275 -5.27 1.03 -10.13
C TYR A 275 -3.88 0.57 -9.65
N SER A 276 -3.58 0.71 -8.38
CA SER A 276 -2.30 0.30 -7.80
C SER A 276 -2.08 -1.21 -7.85
N GLN A 277 -3.14 -2.04 -7.82
CA GLN A 277 -3.04 -3.49 -7.98
C GLN A 277 -2.32 -3.87 -9.28
N ASN A 278 -2.69 -3.27 -10.41
CA ASN A 278 -2.03 -3.52 -11.69
C ASN A 278 -0.56 -3.08 -11.68
N ILE A 279 -0.26 -1.95 -11.02
CA ILE A 279 1.12 -1.47 -10.86
C ILE A 279 1.95 -2.44 -9.99
N PHE A 280 1.38 -2.98 -8.91
CA PHE A 280 2.07 -3.97 -8.08
C PHE A 280 2.28 -5.29 -8.83
N LYS A 281 1.32 -5.72 -9.66
CA LYS A 281 1.48 -6.86 -10.55
C LYS A 281 2.66 -6.66 -11.51
N ASN A 282 2.73 -5.50 -12.17
CA ASN A 282 3.84 -5.15 -13.05
C ASN A 282 5.18 -5.08 -12.30
N LYS A 283 5.21 -4.54 -11.08
CA LYS A 283 6.43 -4.50 -10.25
C LYS A 283 6.88 -5.90 -9.80
N ALA A 284 5.94 -6.78 -9.48
CA ALA A 284 6.25 -8.17 -9.16
C ALA A 284 6.83 -8.89 -10.38
N ALA A 285 6.23 -8.73 -11.56
CA ALA A 285 6.76 -9.23 -12.82
C ALA A 285 8.17 -8.72 -13.09
N LEU A 286 8.39 -7.41 -12.97
CA LEU A 286 9.72 -6.79 -13.14
C LEU A 286 10.77 -7.36 -12.17
N LEU A 287 10.40 -7.67 -10.92
CA LEU A 287 11.31 -8.31 -9.96
C LEU A 287 11.70 -9.73 -10.43
N ILE A 288 10.74 -10.48 -10.96
CA ILE A 288 10.95 -11.81 -11.49
C ILE A 288 11.84 -11.75 -12.73
N GLU A 289 11.55 -10.85 -13.67
CA GLU A 289 12.36 -10.62 -14.88
C GLU A 289 13.80 -10.25 -14.52
N ASN A 290 14.00 -9.32 -13.58
CA ASN A 290 15.32 -8.95 -13.12
C ASN A 290 16.09 -10.13 -12.53
N SER A 291 15.44 -10.98 -11.73
CA SER A 291 16.08 -12.20 -11.19
C SER A 291 16.34 -13.24 -12.26
N TYR A 292 15.46 -13.36 -13.25
CA TYR A 292 15.67 -14.25 -14.39
C TYR A 292 16.88 -13.83 -15.23
N PHE A 293 16.96 -12.55 -15.61
CA PHE A 293 18.09 -12.03 -16.37
C PHE A 293 19.40 -12.06 -15.59
N GLU A 294 19.37 -11.86 -14.28
CA GLU A 294 20.57 -12.03 -13.44
C GLU A 294 21.03 -13.50 -13.42
N ALA A 295 20.10 -14.44 -13.23
CA ALA A 295 20.44 -15.87 -13.26
C ALA A 295 20.92 -16.31 -14.65
N LEU A 296 20.29 -15.83 -15.72
CA LEU A 296 20.71 -16.10 -17.11
C LEU A 296 22.10 -15.52 -17.40
N LYS A 297 22.40 -14.30 -16.92
CA LYS A 297 23.74 -13.71 -16.99
C LYS A 297 24.76 -14.63 -16.32
N GLN A 298 24.51 -15.09 -15.10
CA GLN A 298 25.43 -15.96 -14.38
C GLN A 298 25.60 -17.32 -15.06
N GLN A 299 24.54 -17.86 -15.68
CA GLN A 299 24.61 -19.07 -16.52
C GLN A 299 25.55 -18.84 -17.71
N LYS A 300 25.39 -17.73 -18.44
CA LYS A 300 26.24 -17.41 -19.59
C LYS A 300 27.69 -17.15 -19.21
N LEU A 301 27.93 -16.50 -18.06
CA LEU A 301 29.28 -16.33 -17.52
C LEU A 301 29.91 -17.68 -17.17
N LEU A 302 29.15 -18.64 -16.62
CA LEU A 302 29.62 -20.00 -16.34
C LEU A 302 30.00 -20.71 -17.63
N GLU A 303 29.18 -20.61 -18.70
CA GLU A 303 29.50 -21.17 -20.02
C GLU A 303 30.82 -20.63 -20.59
N VAL A 304 31.10 -19.32 -20.37
CA VAL A 304 32.39 -18.73 -20.77
C VAL A 304 33.55 -19.29 -19.96
N LYS A 305 33.35 -19.48 -18.62
CA LYS A 305 34.37 -20.11 -17.76
C LYS A 305 34.59 -21.59 -18.11
N ASP A 306 33.55 -22.36 -18.46
CA ASP A 306 33.67 -23.75 -18.93
C ASP A 306 34.55 -23.80 -20.20
N LYS A 307 34.29 -22.90 -21.17
CA LYS A 307 35.13 -22.81 -22.38
C LYS A 307 36.57 -22.36 -22.07
N ALA A 308 36.79 -21.53 -21.06
CA ALA A 308 38.15 -21.17 -20.62
C ALA A 308 38.86 -22.37 -19.99
N VAL A 309 38.17 -23.19 -19.20
CA VAL A 309 38.72 -24.46 -18.67
C VAL A 309 39.08 -25.42 -19.78
N GLU A 310 38.21 -25.62 -20.79
CA GLU A 310 38.52 -26.45 -21.98
C GLU A 310 39.78 -25.98 -22.70
N ARG A 311 39.89 -24.67 -22.95
CA ARG A 311 41.11 -24.07 -23.58
C ARG A 311 42.34 -24.28 -22.72
N GLY A 312 42.24 -24.03 -21.40
CA GLY A 312 43.32 -24.25 -20.47
C GLY A 312 43.80 -25.67 -20.40
N ALA A 313 42.86 -26.63 -20.43
CA ALA A 313 43.17 -28.06 -20.48
C ALA A 313 43.94 -28.43 -21.77
N VAL A 314 43.49 -27.95 -22.94
CA VAL A 314 44.17 -28.19 -24.22
C VAL A 314 45.59 -27.62 -24.19
N GLN A 315 45.80 -26.37 -23.70
CA GLN A 315 47.12 -25.77 -23.59
C GLN A 315 48.03 -26.59 -22.66
N TYR A 316 47.51 -27.04 -21.52
CA TYR A 316 48.31 -27.84 -20.58
C TYR A 316 48.71 -29.19 -21.20
N GLU A 317 47.81 -29.93 -21.85
CA GLU A 317 48.15 -31.21 -22.50
C GLU A 317 49.13 -31.03 -23.68
N MET A 318 48.97 -29.95 -24.47
CA MET A 318 49.92 -29.62 -25.53
C MET A 318 51.31 -29.29 -24.97
N ALA A 319 51.42 -28.46 -23.94
CA ALA A 319 52.68 -28.12 -23.30
C ALA A 319 53.33 -29.36 -22.66
N LYS A 320 52.56 -30.25 -22.07
CA LYS A 320 53.02 -31.50 -21.47
C LYS A 320 53.59 -32.46 -22.52
N ALA A 321 52.88 -32.68 -23.60
CA ALA A 321 53.34 -33.52 -24.72
C ALA A 321 54.63 -32.94 -25.35
N ALA A 322 54.70 -31.62 -25.56
CA ALA A 322 55.88 -30.97 -26.12
C ALA A 322 57.11 -31.04 -25.19
N TYR A 323 56.91 -30.96 -23.87
CA TYR A 323 57.95 -31.14 -22.87
C TYR A 323 58.47 -32.62 -22.84
N GLU A 324 57.58 -33.59 -22.88
CA GLU A 324 57.94 -35.02 -22.86
C GLU A 324 58.83 -35.41 -24.05
N VAL A 325 58.64 -34.82 -25.23
CA VAL A 325 59.50 -35.03 -26.42
C VAL A 325 60.68 -34.09 -26.51
N GLY A 326 60.87 -33.22 -25.49
CA GLY A 326 61.99 -32.26 -25.44
C GLY A 326 61.86 -31.06 -26.38
N ALA A 327 60.69 -30.78 -26.94
CA ALA A 327 60.43 -29.69 -27.88
C ALA A 327 60.18 -28.34 -27.19
N LYS A 328 59.76 -28.35 -25.93
CA LYS A 328 59.45 -27.16 -25.12
C LYS A 328 60.07 -27.24 -23.72
N SER A 329 60.19 -26.09 -23.04
CA SER A 329 60.79 -25.99 -21.73
C SER A 329 59.88 -26.47 -20.58
N LYS A 330 60.49 -26.75 -19.43
CA LYS A 330 59.72 -27.02 -18.20
C LYS A 330 58.92 -25.79 -17.74
N ASP A 331 59.39 -24.60 -18.07
CA ASP A 331 58.72 -23.34 -17.73
C ASP A 331 57.39 -23.20 -18.50
N ASP A 332 57.33 -23.56 -19.78
CA ASP A 332 56.10 -23.61 -20.58
C ASP A 332 55.09 -24.55 -19.95
N LEU A 333 55.52 -25.76 -19.51
CA LEU A 333 54.65 -26.70 -18.82
C LEU A 333 54.08 -26.16 -17.51
N ILE A 334 54.90 -25.48 -16.70
CA ILE A 334 54.47 -24.89 -15.44
C ILE A 334 53.48 -23.74 -15.69
N ILE A 335 53.77 -22.88 -16.69
CA ILE A 335 52.87 -21.78 -17.08
C ILE A 335 51.52 -22.31 -17.53
N ALA A 336 51.51 -23.32 -18.43
CA ALA A 336 50.25 -23.92 -18.89
C ALA A 336 49.46 -24.58 -17.77
N LYS A 337 50.15 -25.27 -16.84
CA LYS A 337 49.49 -25.87 -15.67
C LYS A 337 48.88 -24.81 -14.76
N THR A 338 49.63 -23.76 -14.47
CA THR A 338 49.15 -22.64 -13.61
C THR A 338 47.93 -21.97 -14.24
N TYR A 339 47.95 -21.74 -15.55
CA TYR A 339 46.79 -21.21 -16.28
C TYR A 339 45.56 -22.14 -16.16
N TYR A 340 45.71 -23.43 -16.43
CA TYR A 340 44.64 -24.40 -16.30
C TYR A 340 44.05 -24.43 -14.88
N ASP A 341 44.91 -24.51 -13.85
CA ASP A 341 44.47 -24.49 -12.45
C ASP A 341 43.72 -23.19 -12.10
N SER A 342 44.16 -22.03 -12.67
CA SER A 342 43.48 -20.72 -12.47
C SER A 342 42.10 -20.67 -13.12
N THR A 343 41.92 -21.29 -14.31
CA THR A 343 40.63 -21.38 -14.99
C THR A 343 39.66 -22.26 -14.21
N LEU A 344 40.12 -23.39 -13.65
CA LEU A 344 39.31 -24.24 -12.76
C LEU A 344 38.81 -23.45 -11.53
N MET A 345 39.70 -22.73 -10.85
CA MET A 345 39.33 -21.91 -9.70
C MET A 345 38.30 -20.82 -10.10
N SER A 346 38.49 -20.14 -11.22
CA SER A 346 37.58 -19.11 -11.73
C SER A 346 36.19 -19.68 -12.03
N ARG A 347 36.14 -20.91 -12.59
CA ARG A 347 34.91 -21.64 -12.86
C ARG A 347 34.15 -21.96 -11.58
N GLU A 348 34.82 -22.46 -10.53
CA GLU A 348 34.17 -22.78 -9.25
C GLU A 348 33.59 -21.51 -8.56
N LEU A 349 34.29 -20.39 -8.63
CA LEU A 349 33.76 -19.11 -8.15
C LEU A 349 32.50 -18.69 -8.93
N GLN A 350 32.51 -18.84 -10.25
CA GLN A 350 31.35 -18.52 -11.08
C GLN A 350 30.18 -19.47 -10.84
N LEU A 351 30.43 -20.77 -10.62
CA LEU A 351 29.41 -21.74 -10.27
C LEU A 351 28.68 -21.39 -8.96
N LYS A 352 29.43 -20.94 -7.96
CA LYS A 352 28.84 -20.42 -6.69
C LYS A 352 27.89 -19.24 -6.98
N ASP A 353 28.30 -18.28 -7.82
CA ASP A 353 27.49 -17.10 -8.12
C ASP A 353 26.25 -17.45 -8.96
N TYR A 354 26.36 -18.40 -9.90
CA TYR A 354 25.23 -18.96 -10.65
C TYR A 354 24.21 -19.64 -9.72
N ASN A 355 24.67 -20.50 -8.81
CA ASN A 355 23.80 -21.17 -7.85
C ASN A 355 23.08 -20.17 -6.94
N ALA A 356 23.76 -19.13 -6.50
CA ALA A 356 23.14 -18.07 -5.68
C ALA A 356 22.04 -17.32 -6.45
N ALA A 357 22.28 -16.98 -7.72
CA ALA A 357 21.29 -16.32 -8.58
C ALA A 357 20.08 -17.22 -8.88
N LEU A 358 20.29 -18.53 -9.11
CA LEU A 358 19.20 -19.50 -9.27
C LEU A 358 18.33 -19.63 -8.02
N ILE A 359 18.94 -19.65 -6.83
CA ILE A 359 18.21 -19.70 -5.55
C ILE A 359 17.33 -18.45 -5.40
N GLU A 360 17.86 -17.26 -5.72
CA GLU A 360 17.08 -16.02 -5.63
C GLU A 360 15.93 -15.99 -6.66
N LEU A 361 16.16 -16.48 -7.89
CA LEU A 361 15.09 -16.63 -8.88
C LEU A 361 14.00 -17.58 -8.39
N LYS A 362 14.36 -18.79 -7.94
CA LYS A 362 13.42 -19.80 -7.43
C LYS A 362 12.59 -19.25 -6.26
N LYS A 363 13.22 -18.51 -5.35
CA LYS A 363 12.54 -17.83 -4.26
C LYS A 363 11.52 -16.79 -4.76
N ASN A 364 11.88 -15.98 -5.77
CA ASN A 364 11.02 -14.93 -6.31
C ASN A 364 9.81 -15.49 -7.08
N ILE A 365 9.93 -16.71 -7.63
CA ILE A 365 8.83 -17.40 -8.32
C ILE A 365 8.16 -18.47 -7.46
N ASN A 366 8.47 -18.51 -6.16
CA ASN A 366 7.93 -19.50 -5.21
C ASN A 366 8.10 -20.96 -5.66
N MET A 367 9.26 -21.27 -6.27
CA MET A 367 9.64 -22.62 -6.71
C MET A 367 10.41 -23.35 -5.59
N LYS A 368 10.36 -24.67 -5.58
CA LYS A 368 11.20 -25.46 -4.65
C LYS A 368 12.68 -25.20 -4.94
N LEU A 369 13.46 -24.93 -3.88
CA LEU A 369 14.87 -24.54 -4.02
C LEU A 369 15.77 -25.67 -4.53
N ASP A 370 15.37 -26.93 -4.34
CA ASP A 370 16.05 -28.15 -4.77
C ASP A 370 15.68 -28.61 -6.19
N GLU A 371 14.68 -27.99 -6.85
CA GLU A 371 14.27 -28.34 -8.22
C GLU A 371 15.37 -27.95 -9.21
N GLU A 372 15.83 -28.88 -10.02
CA GLU A 372 16.84 -28.62 -11.06
C GLU A 372 16.19 -27.99 -12.29
N ILE A 373 16.67 -26.78 -12.66
CA ILE A 373 16.20 -26.02 -13.82
C ILE A 373 17.38 -25.52 -14.65
N VAL A 374 17.12 -25.37 -15.95
CA VAL A 374 17.98 -24.65 -16.89
C VAL A 374 17.16 -23.49 -17.46
N LEU A 375 17.76 -22.31 -17.59
CA LEU A 375 17.06 -21.14 -18.13
C LEU A 375 17.13 -21.14 -19.65
N GLU A 376 16.00 -20.84 -20.30
CA GLU A 376 15.97 -20.58 -21.73
C GLU A 376 16.71 -19.28 -22.05
N GLU A 377 17.49 -19.30 -23.12
CA GLU A 377 18.19 -18.12 -23.61
C GLU A 377 17.20 -17.10 -24.19
N VAL A 378 17.32 -15.87 -23.75
CA VAL A 378 16.52 -14.74 -24.27
C VAL A 378 17.43 -13.86 -25.10
N GLU A 379 17.28 -13.92 -26.41
CA GLU A 379 18.03 -13.04 -27.32
C GLU A 379 17.59 -11.60 -27.15
N PRO A 380 18.52 -10.66 -26.98
CA PRO A 380 18.17 -9.26 -26.87
C PRO A 380 17.67 -8.72 -28.22
N ASN A 381 16.42 -8.25 -28.28
CA ASN A 381 15.92 -7.53 -29.45
C ASN A 381 16.44 -6.08 -29.41
N ILE A 382 17.68 -5.88 -29.89
CA ILE A 382 18.39 -4.58 -29.89
C ILE A 382 17.95 -3.65 -31.04
N HIS A 383 17.06 -4.08 -31.93
CA HIS A 383 16.58 -3.28 -33.07
C HIS A 383 15.10 -2.85 -32.93
N GLU A 384 14.57 -2.94 -31.73
CA GLU A 384 13.22 -2.45 -31.47
C GLU A 384 13.22 -0.92 -31.35
N GLU A 385 12.46 -0.27 -32.24
CA GLU A 385 12.37 1.19 -32.26
C GLU A 385 11.39 1.72 -31.21
N PHE A 386 11.85 2.60 -30.36
CA PHE A 386 11.07 3.31 -29.37
C PHE A 386 11.07 4.82 -29.63
N GLU A 387 9.87 5.41 -29.64
CA GLU A 387 9.72 6.86 -29.77
C GLU A 387 9.61 7.52 -28.38
N LEU A 388 10.58 8.34 -28.01
CA LEU A 388 10.63 9.01 -26.71
C LEU A 388 9.36 9.84 -26.43
N ALA A 389 8.85 10.58 -27.43
CA ALA A 389 7.66 11.44 -27.26
C ALA A 389 6.42 10.60 -26.90
N LYS A 390 6.19 9.48 -27.57
CA LYS A 390 5.09 8.55 -27.27
C LYS A 390 5.29 7.90 -25.90
N GLY A 391 6.54 7.58 -25.54
CA GLY A 391 6.87 7.05 -24.22
C GLY A 391 6.51 8.03 -23.11
N ILE A 392 6.84 9.30 -23.23
CA ILE A 392 6.49 10.34 -22.24
C ILE A 392 4.95 10.47 -22.12
N GLU A 393 4.24 10.54 -23.25
CA GLU A 393 2.78 10.63 -23.23
C GLU A 393 2.14 9.42 -22.53
N SER A 394 2.61 8.22 -22.84
CA SER A 394 2.16 6.98 -22.19
C SER A 394 2.42 7.00 -20.69
N GLY A 395 3.63 7.33 -20.26
CA GLY A 395 3.99 7.37 -18.85
C GLY A 395 3.18 8.40 -18.06
N LEU A 396 2.93 9.59 -18.61
CA LEU A 396 2.10 10.60 -17.98
C LEU A 396 0.65 10.15 -17.78
N LYS A 397 0.15 9.21 -18.61
CA LYS A 397 -1.18 8.60 -18.47
C LYS A 397 -1.20 7.39 -17.53
N ALA A 398 -0.13 6.59 -17.53
CA ALA A 398 -0.11 5.27 -16.90
C ALA A 398 0.60 5.21 -15.53
N ARG A 399 1.38 6.24 -15.14
CA ARG A 399 2.14 6.20 -13.90
C ARG A 399 1.26 6.43 -12.68
N LEU A 400 1.45 5.59 -11.65
CA LEU A 400 0.69 5.66 -10.39
C LEU A 400 0.87 7.01 -9.69
N GLU A 401 2.08 7.58 -9.74
CA GLU A 401 2.41 8.86 -9.12
C GLU A 401 1.54 10.01 -9.70
N ILE A 402 1.31 9.99 -11.00
CA ILE A 402 0.42 10.96 -11.67
C ILE A 402 -1.03 10.74 -11.25
N ARG A 403 -1.47 9.47 -11.23
CA ARG A 403 -2.84 9.12 -10.82
C ARG A 403 -3.12 9.57 -9.39
N MET A 404 -2.21 9.27 -8.46
CA MET A 404 -2.33 9.68 -7.05
C MET A 404 -2.35 11.21 -6.91
N ALA A 405 -1.44 11.92 -7.57
CA ALA A 405 -1.39 13.38 -7.50
C ALA A 405 -2.63 14.04 -8.11
N THR A 406 -3.16 13.49 -9.22
CA THR A 406 -4.41 13.96 -9.84
C THR A 406 -5.61 13.70 -8.92
N THR A 407 -5.69 12.52 -8.32
CA THR A 407 -6.75 12.19 -7.36
C THR A 407 -6.69 13.07 -6.13
N GLN A 408 -5.49 13.38 -5.64
CA GLN A 408 -5.30 14.30 -4.52
C GLN A 408 -5.72 15.73 -4.88
N GLN A 409 -5.36 16.23 -6.05
CA GLN A 409 -5.79 17.55 -6.53
C GLN A 409 -7.32 17.63 -6.59
N LYS A 410 -7.98 16.63 -7.20
CA LYS A 410 -9.43 16.54 -7.27
C LYS A 410 -10.09 16.47 -5.90
N LEU A 411 -9.47 15.75 -4.94
CA LEU A 411 -9.96 15.71 -3.57
C LEU A 411 -9.98 17.09 -2.91
N TYR A 412 -8.96 17.92 -3.12
CA TYR A 412 -8.96 19.29 -2.59
C TYR A 412 -9.93 20.22 -3.32
N GLU A 413 -10.26 19.97 -4.60
CA GLU A 413 -11.38 20.63 -5.28
C GLU A 413 -12.72 20.25 -4.63
N ASP A 414 -12.95 18.98 -4.35
CA ASP A 414 -14.14 18.50 -3.65
C ASP A 414 -14.24 19.04 -2.22
N LEU A 415 -13.12 19.19 -1.51
CA LEU A 415 -13.04 19.83 -0.20
C LEU A 415 -13.41 21.32 -0.27
N LEU A 416 -12.92 22.03 -1.28
CA LEU A 416 -13.24 23.44 -1.47
C LEU A 416 -14.73 23.64 -1.78
N ASP A 417 -15.31 22.74 -2.59
CA ASP A 417 -16.75 22.69 -2.86
C ASP A 417 -17.57 22.43 -1.57
N ALA A 418 -17.13 21.48 -0.73
CA ALA A 418 -17.79 21.19 0.54
C ALA A 418 -17.75 22.36 1.52
N VAL A 419 -16.61 23.05 1.62
CA VAL A 419 -16.46 24.26 2.44
C VAL A 419 -17.37 25.38 1.91
N SER A 420 -17.42 25.60 0.60
CA SER A 420 -18.29 26.59 -0.03
C SER A 420 -19.78 26.28 0.18
N LYS A 421 -20.19 25.01 0.09
CA LYS A 421 -21.56 24.55 0.39
C LYS A 421 -21.91 24.65 1.87
N SER A 422 -20.91 24.72 2.74
CA SER A 422 -21.07 24.99 4.17
C SER A 422 -21.09 26.50 4.49
N GLU A 423 -21.28 27.36 3.47
CA GLU A 423 -21.44 28.81 3.56
C GLU A 423 -20.16 29.60 3.89
N TYR A 424 -18.98 28.98 3.74
CA TYR A 424 -17.71 29.70 3.89
C TYR A 424 -17.26 30.29 2.55
N SER A 425 -16.84 31.53 2.58
CA SER A 425 -16.41 32.37 1.46
C SER A 425 -14.88 32.50 1.39
N SER A 426 -14.36 33.10 0.34
CA SER A 426 -12.92 33.35 0.16
C SER A 426 -12.27 34.24 1.25
N SER A 427 -13.08 34.94 2.06
CA SER A 427 -12.59 35.70 3.20
C SER A 427 -12.31 34.84 4.45
N ASP A 428 -12.93 33.64 4.53
CA ASP A 428 -12.93 32.82 5.73
C ASP A 428 -11.67 31.94 5.82
N ALA A 429 -11.25 31.65 7.05
CA ALA A 429 -10.04 30.89 7.31
C ALA A 429 -10.13 29.45 6.75
N GLN A 430 -11.30 28.81 6.85
CA GLN A 430 -11.59 27.47 6.36
C GLN A 430 -11.43 27.39 4.84
N TYR A 431 -11.97 28.34 4.11
CA TYR A 431 -11.81 28.43 2.67
C TYR A 431 -10.35 28.62 2.27
N LYS A 432 -9.66 29.55 2.94
CA LYS A 432 -8.23 29.84 2.68
C LYS A 432 -7.34 28.62 2.95
N GLU A 433 -7.60 27.87 4.02
CA GLU A 433 -6.87 26.63 4.33
C GLU A 433 -6.98 25.65 3.17
N VAL A 434 -8.19 25.33 2.73
CA VAL A 434 -8.41 24.36 1.64
C VAL A 434 -7.86 24.86 0.32
N LYS A 435 -7.97 26.16 0.04
CA LYS A 435 -7.39 26.77 -1.16
C LYS A 435 -5.88 26.63 -1.21
N LEU A 436 -5.18 26.86 -0.11
CA LEU A 436 -3.74 26.64 -0.01
C LEU A 436 -3.35 25.17 -0.22
N LEU A 437 -4.16 24.24 0.30
CA LEU A 437 -3.93 22.79 0.09
C LEU A 437 -4.17 22.38 -1.37
N GLN A 438 -5.18 22.96 -2.03
CA GLN A 438 -5.41 22.78 -3.45
C GLN A 438 -4.25 23.30 -4.29
N ASP A 439 -3.76 24.50 -4.00
CA ASP A 439 -2.61 25.09 -4.71
C ASP A 439 -1.33 24.23 -4.50
N LYS A 440 -1.13 23.74 -3.28
CA LYS A 440 -0.05 22.80 -2.98
C LYS A 440 -0.19 21.49 -3.79
N ALA A 441 -1.38 20.89 -3.84
CA ALA A 441 -1.62 19.67 -4.62
C ALA A 441 -1.38 19.89 -6.13
N GLN A 442 -1.70 21.07 -6.66
CA GLN A 442 -1.37 21.43 -8.04
C GLN A 442 0.14 21.48 -8.30
N ILE A 443 0.90 22.03 -7.34
CA ILE A 443 2.37 22.04 -7.41
C ILE A 443 2.92 20.60 -7.35
N GLU A 444 2.39 19.76 -6.46
CA GLU A 444 2.77 18.35 -6.34
C GLU A 444 2.48 17.58 -7.63
N LEU A 445 1.33 17.80 -8.28
CA LEU A 445 1.00 17.21 -9.57
C LEU A 445 1.99 17.63 -10.67
N ASN A 446 2.33 18.91 -10.72
CA ASN A 446 3.30 19.41 -11.71
C ASN A 446 4.70 18.83 -11.44
N SER A 447 5.10 18.72 -10.17
CA SER A 447 6.35 18.07 -9.78
C SER A 447 6.38 16.59 -10.15
N ALA A 448 5.28 15.86 -9.92
CA ALA A 448 5.15 14.46 -10.32
C ALA A 448 5.28 14.28 -11.85
N LYS A 449 4.67 15.16 -12.64
CA LYS A 449 4.80 15.16 -14.10
C LYS A 449 6.24 15.35 -14.56
N LEU A 450 6.94 16.33 -13.99
CA LEU A 450 8.36 16.58 -14.28
C LEU A 450 9.24 15.39 -13.89
N GLN A 451 8.98 14.77 -12.74
CA GLN A 451 9.75 13.61 -12.28
C GLN A 451 9.53 12.41 -13.22
N VAL A 452 8.29 12.11 -13.60
CA VAL A 452 7.97 11.03 -14.55
C VAL A 452 8.63 11.28 -15.92
N GLU A 453 8.57 12.50 -16.45
CA GLU A 453 9.25 12.83 -17.69
C GLU A 453 10.78 12.66 -17.57
N SER A 454 11.38 13.11 -16.48
CA SER A 454 12.81 12.95 -16.19
C SER A 454 13.21 11.48 -16.12
N ASP A 455 12.42 10.64 -15.42
CA ASP A 455 12.67 9.20 -15.30
C ASP A 455 12.65 8.52 -16.67
N ILE A 456 11.66 8.83 -17.51
CA ILE A 456 11.51 8.28 -18.87
C ILE A 456 12.67 8.70 -19.77
N ARG A 457 13.07 9.98 -19.74
CA ARG A 457 14.22 10.46 -20.51
C ARG A 457 15.51 9.78 -20.10
N THR A 458 15.70 9.58 -18.80
CA THR A 458 16.87 8.91 -18.24
C THR A 458 16.91 7.43 -18.62
N SER A 459 15.79 6.71 -18.47
CA SER A 459 15.74 5.29 -18.82
C SER A 459 15.85 5.08 -20.34
N TYR A 460 15.26 5.93 -21.16
CA TYR A 460 15.45 5.92 -22.62
C TYR A 460 16.92 6.13 -23.02
N SER A 461 17.55 7.17 -22.48
CA SER A 461 18.98 7.45 -22.74
C SER A 461 19.89 6.29 -22.29
N THR A 462 19.58 5.68 -21.15
CA THR A 462 20.32 4.52 -20.66
C THR A 462 20.15 3.32 -21.59
N MET A 463 18.92 3.01 -22.00
CA MET A 463 18.62 1.91 -22.92
C MET A 463 19.34 2.07 -24.26
N THR A 464 19.24 3.24 -24.90
CA THR A 464 19.89 3.52 -26.18
C THR A 464 21.42 3.55 -26.09
N SER A 465 21.97 3.91 -24.92
CA SER A 465 23.41 3.83 -24.67
C SER A 465 23.86 2.37 -24.52
N MET A 466 23.11 1.54 -23.81
CA MET A 466 23.40 0.11 -23.65
C MET A 466 23.30 -0.65 -24.97
N GLU A 467 22.32 -0.32 -25.83
CA GLU A 467 22.24 -0.84 -27.19
C GLU A 467 23.54 -0.67 -27.96
N LYS A 468 24.07 0.57 -27.99
CA LYS A 468 25.35 0.88 -28.66
C LYS A 468 26.55 0.15 -28.03
N ILE A 469 26.50 -0.07 -26.70
CA ILE A 469 27.55 -0.84 -26.00
C ILE A 469 27.50 -2.30 -26.42
N VAL A 470 26.32 -2.92 -26.53
CA VAL A 470 26.16 -4.30 -27.00
C VAL A 470 26.71 -4.46 -28.43
N GLU A 471 26.34 -3.55 -29.35
CA GLU A 471 26.89 -3.57 -30.72
C GLU A 471 28.42 -3.52 -30.76
N LYS A 472 29.03 -2.65 -29.93
CA LYS A 472 30.48 -2.56 -29.84
C LYS A 472 31.11 -3.79 -29.19
N ALA A 473 30.47 -4.34 -28.14
CA ALA A 473 30.96 -5.55 -27.48
C ALA A 473 30.96 -6.74 -28.45
N ASN A 474 29.91 -6.88 -29.29
CA ASN A 474 29.86 -7.94 -30.32
C ASN A 474 31.06 -7.84 -31.30
N LYS A 475 31.40 -6.62 -31.73
CA LYS A 475 32.57 -6.42 -32.60
C LYS A 475 33.88 -6.73 -31.88
N LEU A 476 34.00 -6.34 -30.60
CA LEU A 476 35.19 -6.65 -29.80
C LEU A 476 35.42 -8.14 -29.60
N VAL A 477 34.33 -8.92 -29.36
CA VAL A 477 34.42 -10.39 -29.26
C VAL A 477 34.93 -11.01 -30.57
N ALA A 478 34.45 -10.53 -31.73
CA ALA A 478 34.91 -11.01 -33.02
C ALA A 478 36.41 -10.77 -33.20
N SER A 479 36.89 -9.54 -32.92
CA SER A 479 38.30 -9.18 -33.00
C SER A 479 39.17 -9.96 -31.99
N ALA A 480 38.66 -10.20 -30.77
CA ALA A 480 39.39 -10.97 -29.77
C ALA A 480 39.55 -12.44 -30.16
N LYS A 481 38.53 -13.04 -30.78
CA LYS A 481 38.61 -14.40 -31.34
C LYS A 481 39.68 -14.50 -32.42
N GLU A 482 39.71 -13.54 -33.33
CA GLU A 482 40.74 -13.49 -34.38
C GLU A 482 42.16 -13.33 -33.77
N THR A 483 42.32 -12.52 -32.71
CA THR A 483 43.56 -12.37 -31.98
C THR A 483 44.04 -13.69 -31.38
N VAL A 484 43.16 -14.47 -30.78
CA VAL A 484 43.50 -15.81 -30.23
C VAL A 484 44.00 -16.75 -31.33
N GLU A 485 43.28 -16.81 -32.45
CA GLU A 485 43.70 -17.65 -33.57
C GLU A 485 45.07 -17.27 -34.15
N LEU A 486 45.30 -15.95 -34.28
CA LEU A 486 46.63 -15.45 -34.70
C LEU A 486 47.74 -15.80 -33.71
N ALA A 487 47.48 -15.66 -32.39
CA ALA A 487 48.43 -16.01 -31.35
C ALA A 487 48.79 -17.52 -31.38
N LYS A 488 47.79 -18.40 -31.57
CA LYS A 488 47.99 -19.85 -31.71
C LYS A 488 48.86 -20.20 -32.93
N VAL A 489 48.52 -19.66 -34.10
CA VAL A 489 49.29 -19.86 -35.31
C VAL A 489 50.76 -19.42 -35.13
N LYS A 490 50.99 -18.25 -34.54
CA LYS A 490 52.37 -17.77 -34.25
C LYS A 490 53.14 -18.69 -33.32
N TYR A 491 52.49 -19.19 -32.28
CA TYR A 491 53.10 -20.16 -31.35
C TYR A 491 53.46 -21.49 -32.01
N GLU A 492 52.59 -22.00 -32.88
CA GLU A 492 52.80 -23.25 -33.62
C GLU A 492 53.97 -23.11 -34.63
N ILE A 493 54.05 -21.99 -35.34
CA ILE A 493 55.08 -21.76 -36.38
C ILE A 493 56.39 -21.30 -35.76
N GLY A 494 56.41 -20.82 -34.51
CA GLY A 494 57.56 -20.27 -33.81
C GLY A 494 57.99 -18.88 -34.32
N TYR A 495 57.05 -18.09 -34.83
CA TYR A 495 57.32 -16.80 -35.47
C TYR A 495 57.00 -15.61 -34.55
N GLY A 496 58.03 -14.80 -34.21
CA GLY A 496 57.82 -13.55 -33.47
C GLY A 496 57.44 -12.40 -34.41
N TYR A 497 56.21 -11.87 -34.29
CA TYR A 497 55.77 -10.66 -34.94
C TYR A 497 55.38 -9.59 -33.89
N ASP A 498 55.51 -8.32 -34.25
CA ASP A 498 55.14 -7.17 -33.45
C ASP A 498 53.60 -7.16 -33.20
N ASN A 499 53.16 -7.42 -31.96
CA ASN A 499 51.74 -7.52 -31.59
C ASN A 499 51.32 -6.28 -30.77
N ALA A 500 50.36 -5.52 -31.28
CA ALA A 500 49.84 -4.31 -30.63
C ALA A 500 49.25 -4.58 -29.21
N LEU A 501 48.69 -5.77 -28.97
CA LEU A 501 48.18 -6.17 -27.65
C LEU A 501 49.34 -6.35 -26.65
N LEU A 502 50.44 -7.01 -27.07
CA LEU A 502 51.60 -7.20 -26.21
C LEU A 502 52.33 -5.88 -25.93
N LYS A 503 52.36 -4.93 -26.89
CA LYS A 503 52.81 -3.56 -26.67
C LYS A 503 51.98 -2.85 -25.60
N GLN A 504 50.70 -2.93 -25.70
CA GLN A 504 49.78 -2.31 -24.73
C GLN A 504 49.95 -2.88 -23.32
N LEU A 505 50.34 -4.14 -23.21
CA LEU A 505 50.58 -4.84 -21.95
C LEU A 505 52.06 -4.81 -21.50
N ASN A 506 52.94 -4.12 -22.21
CA ASN A 506 54.39 -4.15 -22.01
C ASN A 506 55.01 -5.57 -22.02
N LEU A 507 54.49 -6.44 -22.89
CA LEU A 507 54.88 -7.85 -23.01
C LEU A 507 55.49 -8.16 -24.41
N GLU A 508 56.15 -7.19 -25.03
CA GLU A 508 56.68 -7.26 -26.42
C GLU A 508 57.61 -8.45 -26.66
N ASP A 509 58.37 -8.83 -25.64
CA ASP A 509 59.32 -9.96 -25.70
C ASP A 509 58.65 -11.37 -25.72
N LEU A 510 57.33 -11.41 -25.59
CA LEU A 510 56.57 -12.66 -25.49
C LEU A 510 55.92 -13.10 -26.82
N SER A 511 56.22 -12.42 -27.95
CA SER A 511 55.65 -12.73 -29.27
C SER A 511 56.02 -14.15 -29.72
N GLY A 512 55.00 -14.92 -30.13
CA GLY A 512 55.14 -16.35 -30.52
C GLY A 512 55.40 -17.29 -29.35
N THR A 513 55.16 -16.87 -28.12
CA THR A 513 55.27 -17.71 -26.91
C THR A 513 53.90 -18.25 -26.44
N LEU A 514 53.91 -19.28 -25.60
CA LEU A 514 52.70 -19.78 -24.93
C LEU A 514 52.03 -18.69 -24.11
N THR A 515 52.79 -17.78 -23.51
CA THR A 515 52.29 -16.65 -22.73
C THR A 515 51.45 -15.68 -23.59
N GLU A 516 51.82 -15.45 -24.87
CA GLU A 516 51.01 -14.67 -25.82
C GLU A 516 49.64 -15.34 -26.05
N VAL A 517 49.61 -16.65 -26.25
CA VAL A 517 48.36 -17.41 -26.45
C VAL A 517 47.49 -17.31 -25.22
N ILE A 518 48.06 -17.54 -24.03
CA ILE A 518 47.32 -17.43 -22.75
C ILE A 518 46.78 -16.03 -22.55
N ALA A 519 47.56 -14.99 -22.78
CA ALA A 519 47.11 -13.61 -22.64
C ALA A 519 46.00 -13.25 -23.64
N ALA A 520 46.04 -13.76 -24.87
CA ALA A 520 44.96 -13.58 -25.84
C ALA A 520 43.68 -14.30 -25.43
N GLU A 521 43.77 -15.54 -24.89
CA GLU A 521 42.64 -16.30 -24.38
C GLU A 521 42.00 -15.66 -23.13
N GLU A 522 42.79 -15.15 -22.19
CA GLU A 522 42.30 -14.40 -21.05
C GLU A 522 41.60 -13.11 -21.49
N ASN A 523 42.19 -12.39 -22.46
CA ASN A 523 41.56 -11.20 -23.03
C ASN A 523 40.22 -11.52 -23.71
N LEU A 524 40.12 -12.61 -24.48
CA LEU A 524 38.89 -13.08 -25.09
C LEU A 524 37.83 -13.39 -24.01
N THR A 525 38.21 -14.12 -22.95
CA THR A 525 37.37 -14.43 -21.82
C THR A 525 36.82 -13.14 -21.18
N ASN A 526 37.68 -12.18 -20.86
CA ASN A 526 37.29 -10.91 -20.28
C ASN A 526 36.35 -10.08 -21.18
N ILE A 527 36.57 -10.10 -22.50
CA ILE A 527 35.71 -9.40 -23.47
C ILE A 527 34.35 -10.09 -23.57
N GLN A 528 34.28 -11.43 -23.55
CA GLN A 528 33.03 -12.20 -23.54
C GLN A 528 32.23 -11.93 -22.27
N GLU A 529 32.86 -11.86 -21.11
CA GLU A 529 32.20 -11.49 -19.85
C GLU A 529 31.59 -10.08 -19.94
N LYS A 530 32.34 -9.10 -20.45
CA LYS A 530 31.83 -7.74 -20.68
C LYS A 530 30.68 -7.68 -21.69
N GLN A 531 30.70 -8.55 -22.72
CA GLN A 531 29.59 -8.67 -23.66
C GLN A 531 28.33 -9.16 -22.95
N ILE A 532 28.44 -10.20 -22.12
CA ILE A 532 27.30 -10.75 -21.35
C ILE A 532 26.78 -9.70 -20.38
N GLU A 533 27.67 -8.96 -19.69
CA GLU A 533 27.28 -7.85 -18.81
C GLU A 533 26.54 -6.75 -19.59
N ALA A 534 27.01 -6.40 -20.80
CA ALA A 534 26.37 -5.40 -21.65
C ALA A 534 24.98 -5.84 -22.11
N ILE A 535 24.81 -7.09 -22.52
CA ILE A 535 23.51 -7.67 -22.91
C ILE A 535 22.54 -7.64 -21.73
N ASN A 536 22.99 -8.09 -20.55
CA ASN A 536 22.17 -8.02 -19.34
C ASN A 536 21.81 -6.57 -18.99
N GLY A 537 22.77 -5.65 -19.06
CA GLY A 537 22.56 -4.23 -18.85
C GLY A 537 21.53 -3.62 -19.80
N TYR A 538 21.55 -4.00 -21.08
CA TYR A 538 20.55 -3.60 -22.06
C TYR A 538 19.15 -4.13 -21.71
N ASN A 539 19.03 -5.43 -21.39
CA ASN A 539 17.75 -6.05 -21.02
C ASN A 539 17.15 -5.34 -19.81
N LEU A 540 17.94 -5.09 -18.77
CA LEU A 540 17.49 -4.38 -17.57
C LEU A 540 17.11 -2.92 -17.86
N ALA A 541 17.88 -2.22 -18.71
CA ALA A 541 17.57 -0.84 -19.11
C ALA A 541 16.28 -0.76 -19.93
N LYS A 542 16.05 -1.72 -20.83
CA LYS A 542 14.83 -1.85 -21.61
C LYS A 542 13.61 -2.11 -20.71
N LEU A 543 13.72 -3.06 -19.77
CA LEU A 543 12.66 -3.32 -18.79
C LEU A 543 12.33 -2.09 -17.96
N LYS A 544 13.38 -1.36 -17.52
CA LYS A 544 13.18 -0.12 -16.78
C LYS A 544 12.45 0.93 -17.62
N TYR A 545 12.83 1.12 -18.89
CA TYR A 545 12.14 2.02 -19.79
C TYR A 545 10.67 1.63 -19.99
N LEU A 546 10.39 0.36 -20.27
CA LEU A 546 9.02 -0.16 -20.43
C LEU A 546 8.18 0.05 -19.17
N ASN A 547 8.76 -0.15 -17.99
CA ASN A 547 8.08 0.14 -16.73
C ASN A 547 7.82 1.65 -16.57
N ASP A 548 8.78 2.50 -16.91
CA ASP A 548 8.66 3.96 -16.75
C ASP A 548 7.60 4.55 -17.68
N VAL A 549 7.45 4.01 -18.88
CA VAL A 549 6.39 4.41 -19.84
C VAL A 549 5.04 3.71 -19.60
N GLY A 550 4.97 2.78 -18.64
CA GLY A 550 3.73 2.09 -18.30
C GLY A 550 3.24 1.05 -19.32
N ILE A 551 4.14 0.55 -20.19
CA ILE A 551 3.84 -0.43 -21.25
C ILE A 551 4.15 -1.88 -20.81
N LEU A 552 4.45 -2.15 -19.55
CA LEU A 552 4.67 -3.54 -19.13
C LEU A 552 3.42 -4.39 -19.37
N PRO A 553 3.56 -5.52 -20.10
CA PRO A 553 2.44 -6.20 -20.74
C PRO A 553 1.63 -7.14 -19.85
N TYR A 554 1.84 -7.13 -18.56
CA TYR A 554 1.14 -8.07 -17.66
C TYR A 554 -0.22 -7.48 -17.24
N LYS A 555 -1.19 -7.64 -18.13
CA LYS A 555 -2.60 -7.34 -17.85
C LYS A 555 -3.27 -8.45 -17.06
#